data_b2af09528a1287492bc71f9f0da05716
#
_entry.id   b2af09528a1287492bc71f9f0da05716
#
_cell.length_a   1.000
_cell.length_b   1.000
_cell.length_c   1.000
_cell.angle_alpha   90.00
_cell.angle_beta   90.00
_cell.angle_gamma   90.00
#
_symmetry.space_group_name_H-M   'P 1'
#
loop_
_entity.id
_entity.type
_entity.pdbx_description
1 polymer ?
#
loop_
_entity_poly.entity_id
_entity_poly.type
_entity_poly.pdbx_seq_one_letter_code
_entity_poly.pdbx_strand_id
1 'polypeptide(L)'
;LQAGIDVNQILVVNKAVPCKDALWSMERALRSSSCGLVLAWQTWLSVKVLRRLQLAAETGGTLGFIFKSRDNKYSPSNMRIRVRSITNFDEASITVIKAHGGFRAQSTNVKLYRNHLQIS
;
A
#
# COMPACT_ATOMS: atom_id res chain seq x y z
N LEU A 1 -0.52 0.63 -20.38
CA LEU A 1 -0.65 -0.28 -19.26
C LEU A 1 -2.06 -0.87 -19.21
N GLN A 2 -2.13 -2.14 -18.91
CA GLN A 2 -3.39 -2.89 -18.87
C GLN A 2 -4.36 -2.45 -17.80
N ALA A 3 -3.86 -1.84 -16.73
CA ALA A 3 -4.67 -1.28 -15.65
C ALA A 3 -5.25 0.11 -15.97
N GLY A 4 -5.03 0.64 -17.19
CA GLY A 4 -5.51 1.98 -17.57
C GLY A 4 -4.75 3.13 -16.90
N ILE A 5 -3.57 2.86 -16.32
CA ILE A 5 -2.75 3.90 -15.68
C ILE A 5 -1.76 4.46 -16.70
N ASP A 6 -1.71 5.79 -16.81
CA ASP A 6 -0.73 6.47 -17.64
C ASP A 6 0.67 6.37 -17.02
N VAL A 7 1.59 5.72 -17.73
CA VAL A 7 2.99 5.52 -17.28
C VAL A 7 3.72 6.82 -17.02
N ASN A 8 3.35 7.89 -17.74
CA ASN A 8 3.97 9.21 -17.56
C ASN A 8 3.62 9.86 -16.22
N GLN A 9 2.63 9.34 -15.53
CA GLN A 9 2.21 9.80 -14.20
C GLN A 9 2.76 8.93 -13.07
N ILE A 10 3.66 7.99 -13.38
CA ILE A 10 4.26 7.09 -12.39
C ILE A 10 5.72 7.47 -12.16
N LEU A 11 6.06 7.76 -10.92
CA LEU A 11 7.43 7.91 -10.47
C LEU A 11 7.88 6.65 -9.72
N VAL A 12 8.97 6.06 -10.15
CA VAL A 12 9.54 4.87 -9.51
C VAL A 12 10.82 5.22 -8.78
N VAL A 13 10.86 4.91 -7.48
CA VAL A 13 12.09 5.00 -6.67
C VAL A 13 12.72 3.62 -6.62
N ASN A 14 13.94 3.50 -7.15
CA ASN A 14 14.64 2.24 -7.29
C ASN A 14 15.14 1.69 -5.94
N LYS A 15 15.26 0.36 -5.84
CA LYS A 15 15.84 -0.36 -4.68
C LYS A 15 17.29 0.02 -4.37
N ALA A 16 18.05 0.50 -5.34
CA ALA A 16 19.44 0.92 -5.16
C ALA A 16 19.59 2.21 -4.31
N VAL A 17 18.50 2.92 -4.07
CA VAL A 17 18.49 4.12 -3.23
C VAL A 17 18.64 3.71 -1.76
N PRO A 18 19.52 4.37 -0.98
CA PRO A 18 19.65 4.10 0.45
C PRO A 18 18.29 4.21 1.17
N CYS A 19 18.10 3.38 2.19
CA CYS A 19 16.83 3.34 2.94
C CYS A 19 16.39 4.71 3.49
N LYS A 20 17.34 5.53 3.90
CA LYS A 20 17.10 6.89 4.39
C LYS A 20 16.51 7.78 3.28
N ASP A 21 17.03 7.69 2.08
CA ASP A 21 16.59 8.49 0.94
C ASP A 21 15.24 7.98 0.40
N ALA A 22 15.02 6.69 0.41
CA ALA A 22 13.74 6.09 0.07
C ALA A 22 12.64 6.54 1.05
N LEU A 23 12.92 6.56 2.34
CA LEU A 23 12.00 7.05 3.37
C LEU A 23 11.71 8.54 3.20
N TRP A 24 12.74 9.33 2.95
CA TRP A 24 12.59 10.75 2.67
C TRP A 24 11.71 10.99 1.43
N SER A 25 11.92 10.22 0.38
CA SER A 25 11.13 10.31 -0.86
C SER A 25 9.65 9.95 -0.62
N MET A 26 9.37 8.91 0.13
CA MET A 26 8.01 8.53 0.53
C MET A 26 7.32 9.64 1.32
N GLU A 27 8.00 10.19 2.31
CA GLU A 27 7.47 11.25 3.15
C GLU A 27 7.16 12.52 2.34
N ARG A 28 8.06 12.89 1.44
CA ARG A 28 7.86 14.03 0.54
C ARG A 28 6.70 13.82 -0.42
N ALA A 29 6.59 12.65 -1.02
CA ALA A 29 5.49 12.31 -1.91
C ALA A 29 4.14 12.33 -1.17
N LEU A 30 4.07 11.74 0.02
CA LEU A 30 2.85 11.73 0.84
C LEU A 30 2.43 13.15 1.26
N ARG A 31 3.37 14.02 1.59
CA ARG A 31 3.11 15.39 2.03
C ARG A 31 2.80 16.36 0.90
N SER A 32 3.17 16.03 -0.30
CA SER A 32 3.19 16.93 -1.47
C SER A 32 1.81 17.06 -2.03
N SER A 33 0.76 17.12 -1.73
CA SER A 33 -0.57 17.35 -2.36
C SER A 33 -0.65 17.13 -3.89
N SER A 34 0.49 16.97 -4.56
CA SER A 34 0.60 16.71 -5.99
C SER A 34 0.62 15.20 -6.33
N CYS A 35 0.78 14.36 -5.33
CA CYS A 35 0.80 12.91 -5.49
C CYS A 35 -0.52 12.33 -4.98
N GLY A 36 -1.25 11.59 -5.80
CA GLY A 36 -2.53 11.00 -5.40
C GLY A 36 -2.39 9.70 -4.63
N LEU A 37 -1.35 8.93 -4.93
CA LEU A 37 -1.14 7.60 -4.36
C LEU A 37 0.34 7.29 -4.24
N VAL A 38 0.73 6.73 -3.09
CA VAL A 38 2.07 6.19 -2.85
C VAL A 38 1.96 4.71 -2.51
N LEU A 39 2.70 3.89 -3.24
CA LEU A 39 2.82 2.44 -3.00
C LEU A 39 4.24 2.13 -2.55
N ALA A 40 4.39 1.40 -1.47
CA ALA A 40 5.69 1.00 -0.96
C ALA A 40 5.72 -0.45 -0.46
N TRP A 41 6.78 -1.17 -0.81
CA TRP A 41 7.07 -2.54 -0.35
C TRP A 41 8.25 -2.47 0.61
N GLN A 42 7.96 -2.32 1.90
CA GLN A 42 9.00 -2.18 2.93
C GLN A 42 8.71 -3.06 4.13
N THR A 43 9.68 -3.84 4.53
CA THR A 43 9.57 -4.77 5.66
C THR A 43 10.16 -4.22 6.97
N TRP A 44 11.04 -3.23 6.88
CA TRP A 44 11.86 -2.73 7.99
C TRP A 44 11.32 -1.46 8.68
N LEU A 45 10.15 -0.98 8.30
CA LEU A 45 9.60 0.24 8.88
C LEU A 45 9.17 0.04 10.34
N SER A 46 9.78 0.82 11.23
CA SER A 46 9.39 0.87 12.64
C SER A 46 8.03 1.55 12.84
N VAL A 47 7.41 1.33 13.97
CA VAL A 47 6.16 2.00 14.36
C VAL A 47 6.30 3.52 14.32
N LYS A 48 7.44 4.04 14.77
CA LYS A 48 7.75 5.48 14.73
C LYS A 48 7.78 6.03 13.30
N VAL A 49 8.41 5.31 12.38
CA VAL A 49 8.46 5.68 10.97
C VAL A 49 7.08 5.61 10.32
N LEU A 50 6.32 4.57 10.59
CA LEU A 50 4.95 4.44 10.10
C LEU A 50 4.05 5.59 10.57
N ARG A 51 4.20 5.99 11.83
CA ARG A 51 3.48 7.15 12.38
C ARG A 51 3.82 8.44 11.64
N ARG A 52 5.08 8.63 11.36
CA ARG A 52 5.57 9.79 10.60
C ARG A 52 5.02 9.82 9.17
N LEU A 53 5.00 8.67 8.50
CA LEU A 53 4.41 8.55 7.15
C LEU A 53 2.90 8.79 7.16
N GLN A 54 2.20 8.28 8.17
CA GLN A 54 0.78 8.54 8.35
C GLN A 54 0.47 10.04 8.46
N LEU A 55 1.20 10.75 9.31
CA LEU A 55 1.05 12.20 9.48
C LEU A 55 1.35 12.95 8.17
N ALA A 56 2.34 12.51 7.41
CA ALA A 56 2.64 13.07 6.11
C ALA A 56 1.50 12.87 5.11
N ALA A 57 0.91 11.68 5.09
CA ALA A 57 -0.25 11.37 4.25
C ALA A 57 -1.48 12.23 4.62
N GLU A 58 -1.74 12.40 5.90
CA GLU A 58 -2.82 13.27 6.40
C GLU A 58 -2.60 14.73 5.99
N THR A 59 -1.38 15.23 6.13
CA THR A 59 -1.02 16.60 5.74
C THR A 59 -1.18 16.82 4.25
N GLY A 60 -0.76 15.88 3.42
CA GLY A 60 -0.82 15.99 1.96
C GLY A 60 -2.16 15.60 1.35
N GLY A 61 -3.05 14.97 2.11
CA GLY A 61 -4.28 14.38 1.57
C GLY A 61 -4.01 13.25 0.58
N THR A 62 -2.91 12.52 0.76
CA THR A 62 -2.42 11.48 -0.16
C THR A 62 -2.72 10.10 0.41
N LEU A 63 -3.16 9.20 -0.45
CA LEU A 63 -3.37 7.81 -0.08
C LEU A 63 -2.05 7.04 -0.14
N GLY A 64 -1.66 6.40 0.96
CA GLY A 64 -0.46 5.59 1.05
C GLY A 64 -0.78 4.13 1.34
N PHE A 65 -0.23 3.21 0.55
CA PHE A 65 -0.25 1.77 0.81
C PHE A 65 1.15 1.25 1.09
N ILE A 66 1.30 0.56 2.21
CA ILE A 66 2.54 -0.13 2.56
C ILE A 66 2.28 -1.62 2.60
N PHE A 67 2.94 -2.34 1.73
CA PHE A 67 2.86 -3.80 1.63
C PHE A 67 3.91 -4.43 2.54
N LYS A 68 3.47 -5.29 3.43
CA LYS A 68 4.32 -6.05 4.35
C LYS A 68 4.03 -7.53 4.24
N SER A 69 5.07 -8.34 4.30
CA SER A 69 4.95 -9.80 4.31
C SER A 69 4.65 -10.37 5.70
N ARG A 70 4.90 -9.62 6.76
CA ARG A 70 4.72 -10.05 8.16
C ARG A 70 3.70 -9.19 8.88
N ASP A 71 2.91 -9.85 9.71
CA ASP A 71 1.93 -9.21 10.57
C ASP A 71 2.61 -8.69 11.86
N ASN A 72 2.68 -7.39 12.00
CA ASN A 72 3.07 -6.75 13.25
C ASN A 72 1.81 -6.36 14.03
N LYS A 73 1.71 -6.74 15.29
CA LYS A 73 0.54 -6.47 16.13
C LYS A 73 0.19 -4.99 16.28
N TYR A 74 1.18 -4.13 16.14
CA TYR A 74 1.00 -2.69 16.28
C TYR A 74 1.31 -1.96 14.98
N SER A 75 0.34 -1.23 14.48
CA SER A 75 0.52 -0.30 13.36
C SER A 75 -0.30 0.95 13.62
N PRO A 76 0.28 2.14 13.45
CA PRO A 76 -0.46 3.39 13.57
C PRO A 76 -1.37 3.66 12.37
N SER A 77 -1.34 2.84 11.34
CA SER A 77 -2.15 3.00 10.13
C SER A 77 -3.65 3.07 10.45
N ASN A 78 -4.38 3.88 9.72
CA ASN A 78 -5.82 4.03 9.85
C ASN A 78 -6.57 2.76 9.44
N MET A 79 -6.02 2.02 8.50
CA MET A 79 -6.58 0.76 8.02
C MET A 79 -5.50 -0.30 7.87
N ARG A 80 -5.84 -1.54 8.20
CA ARG A 80 -5.03 -2.72 7.94
C ARG A 80 -5.85 -3.78 7.23
N ILE A 81 -5.32 -4.24 6.15
CA ILE A 81 -5.95 -5.26 5.31
C ILE A 81 -5.00 -6.44 5.18
N ARG A 82 -5.51 -7.64 5.39
CA ARG A 82 -4.80 -8.87 5.08
C ARG A 82 -5.31 -9.40 3.76
N VAL A 83 -4.40 -9.66 2.85
CA VAL A 83 -4.69 -10.28 1.56
C VAL A 83 -4.06 -11.65 1.52
N ARG A 84 -4.85 -12.69 1.26
CA ARG A 84 -4.39 -14.07 1.08
C ARG A 84 -4.86 -14.59 -0.26
N SER A 85 -3.95 -15.19 -1.00
CA SER A 85 -4.32 -15.93 -2.20
C SER A 85 -5.12 -17.18 -1.81
N ILE A 86 -6.25 -17.38 -2.46
CA ILE A 86 -7.00 -18.62 -2.44
C ILE A 86 -6.56 -19.46 -3.67
N THR A 87 -6.95 -20.71 -3.74
CA THR A 87 -6.60 -21.66 -4.81
C THR A 87 -6.44 -21.04 -6.20
N ASN A 88 -5.35 -21.39 -6.90
CA ASN A 88 -5.07 -21.08 -8.32
C ASN A 88 -4.84 -19.59 -8.67
N PHE A 89 -4.58 -18.73 -7.72
CA PHE A 89 -4.29 -17.31 -7.93
C PHE A 89 -5.40 -16.47 -8.60
N ASP A 90 -6.59 -17.04 -8.78
CA ASP A 90 -7.72 -16.33 -9.39
C ASP A 90 -8.64 -15.65 -8.37
N GLU A 91 -8.48 -15.99 -7.10
CA GLU A 91 -9.22 -15.38 -6.00
C GLU A 91 -8.29 -14.98 -4.86
N ALA A 92 -8.62 -13.89 -4.23
CA ALA A 92 -7.97 -13.45 -3.00
C ALA A 92 -9.01 -13.26 -1.89
N SER A 93 -8.66 -13.72 -0.69
CA SER A 93 -9.40 -13.37 0.52
C SER A 93 -8.86 -12.06 1.06
N ILE A 94 -9.73 -11.10 1.23
CA ILE A 94 -9.43 -9.80 1.80
C ILE A 94 -10.09 -9.71 3.16
N THR A 95 -9.29 -9.54 4.21
CA THR A 95 -9.76 -9.36 5.58
C THR A 95 -9.35 -7.99 6.08
N VAL A 96 -10.31 -7.18 6.44
CA VAL A 96 -10.03 -5.91 7.12
C VAL A 96 -9.77 -6.23 8.59
N ILE A 97 -8.55 -6.01 9.06
CA ILE A 97 -8.10 -6.32 10.42
C ILE A 97 -8.33 -5.12 11.35
N LYS A 98 -8.15 -3.92 10.81
CA LYS A 98 -8.29 -2.66 11.53
C LYS A 98 -8.87 -1.60 10.60
N ALA A 99 -9.82 -0.83 11.10
CA ALA A 99 -10.33 0.37 10.46
C ALA A 99 -10.78 1.38 11.53
N HIS A 100 -10.83 2.64 11.19
CA HIS A 100 -11.39 3.68 12.06
C HIS A 100 -12.91 3.53 12.24
N GLY A 101 -13.42 3.89 13.42
CA GLY A 101 -14.85 4.08 13.62
C GLY A 101 -15.67 2.84 14.01
N GLY A 102 -15.24 2.06 15.01
CA GLY A 102 -16.06 0.98 15.59
C GLY A 102 -16.24 -0.24 14.68
N PHE A 103 -15.21 -0.61 14.04
CA PHE A 103 -15.12 -1.63 13.01
C PHE A 103 -15.20 -3.06 13.57
N ARG A 104 -15.97 -3.92 12.91
CA ARG A 104 -15.90 -5.38 13.08
C ARG A 104 -15.09 -6.00 11.95
N ALA A 105 -14.19 -6.94 12.28
CA ALA A 105 -13.44 -7.67 11.30
C ALA A 105 -14.36 -8.32 10.27
N GLN A 106 -14.16 -8.02 9.00
CA GLN A 106 -14.92 -8.58 7.88
C GLN A 106 -13.98 -9.18 6.86
N SER A 107 -14.35 -10.32 6.33
CA SER A 107 -13.65 -10.99 5.25
C SER A 107 -14.54 -11.09 4.03
N THR A 108 -13.95 -10.90 2.86
CA THR A 108 -14.61 -11.11 1.58
C THR A 108 -13.65 -11.75 0.61
N ASN A 109 -14.17 -12.50 -0.35
CA ASN A 109 -13.39 -13.06 -1.44
C ASN A 109 -13.56 -12.19 -2.67
N VAL A 110 -12.45 -11.86 -3.31
CA VAL A 110 -12.42 -11.07 -4.53
C VAL A 110 -11.85 -11.91 -5.64
N LYS A 111 -12.57 -12.00 -6.75
CA LYS A 111 -12.05 -12.58 -7.97
C LYS A 111 -11.04 -11.64 -8.59
N LEU A 112 -9.84 -12.13 -8.75
CA LEU A 112 -8.81 -11.42 -9.48
C LEU A 112 -9.04 -11.68 -10.95
N TYR A 113 -9.70 -10.73 -11.62
CA TYR A 113 -9.71 -10.79 -13.07
C TYR A 113 -8.26 -10.65 -13.54
N ARG A 114 -7.65 -11.76 -13.90
CA ARG A 114 -6.65 -11.70 -14.94
C ARG A 114 -7.41 -11.18 -16.16
N ASN A 115 -7.36 -9.88 -16.40
CA ASN A 115 -7.51 -9.44 -17.76
C ASN A 115 -6.62 -10.38 -18.54
N HIS A 116 -7.22 -11.19 -19.40
CA HIS A 116 -6.45 -12.06 -20.24
C HIS A 116 -5.45 -11.17 -20.95
N LEU A 117 -4.30 -11.07 -20.35
CA LEU A 117 -3.11 -10.90 -21.10
C LEU A 117 -3.07 -12.11 -22.02
N GLN A 118 -3.84 -12.02 -23.06
CA GLN A 118 -3.46 -12.73 -24.25
C GLN A 118 -2.17 -12.07 -24.68
N ILE A 119 -1.10 -12.49 -24.02
CA ILE A 119 0.18 -12.46 -24.64
C ILE A 119 0.09 -13.50 -25.72
N SER A 120 -0.45 -13.06 -26.81
CA SER A 120 -0.29 -13.77 -28.06
C SER A 120 1.14 -13.63 -28.50
#